data_965346d8ea6ce91a27137ad39b2c2d59
#
_entry.id   965346d8ea6ce91a27137ad39b2c2d59
#
_cell.length_a   1.000
_cell.length_b   1.000
_cell.length_c   1.000
_cell.angle_alpha   90.00
_cell.angle_beta   90.00
_cell.angle_gamma   90.00
#
_symmetry.space_group_name_H-M   'P 1'
#
loop_
_entity.id
_entity.type
_entity.pdbx_description
1 polymer ?
#
loop_
_entity_poly.entity_id
_entity_poly.type
_entity_poly.pdbx_seq_one_letter_code
_entity_poly.pdbx_strand_id
1 'polypeptide(L)'
;MSWSIVIAGLIVGLLIGMTGAGGGALMTPILILLFGVTPSSAVSSDIVAAAIMKPFGGAVHYRRGTVHMGLVAWLALGSVPAAFCGVFIDHALGSGEAMQQNIQYAMGAAIILAAAAMVARMLLDSAGRRTASQAGDGPVAEIRVRRLLTVGIGAFGGLLVGITSVGAGSLMIVLLMTVYPQLSMRQLVGTDIVQAMPMVGAAAIGHAMFGGLVFAITASIALGGIPAVLLGAWLSSRGSNFLLRPILAFVLTASALKLLGLGATDLAITMAIVALVGLPVWAFIDGRGRPAAAWDAAGIARRRTLALVSAGTPVGVGFITAALYFGRMRPAIVQAASQDAVPASEPFRAGSPVSTRV
;
A
#
# COMPACT_ATOMS: atom_id res chain seq x y z
N MET A 1 16.33 -0.18 -24.95
CA MET A 1 15.81 0.56 -23.77
C MET A 1 14.78 1.57 -24.26
N SER A 2 13.64 1.65 -23.61
CA SER A 2 12.57 2.63 -23.94
C SER A 2 12.54 3.71 -22.86
N TRP A 3 12.79 4.96 -23.24
CA TRP A 3 12.73 6.11 -22.32
C TRP A 3 11.32 6.27 -21.69
N SER A 4 10.28 5.94 -22.46
CA SER A 4 8.89 5.98 -21.93
C SER A 4 8.71 4.98 -20.78
N ILE A 5 9.31 3.78 -20.83
CA ILE A 5 9.27 2.80 -19.74
C ILE A 5 10.14 3.26 -18.56
N VAL A 6 11.26 3.94 -18.80
CA VAL A 6 12.09 4.54 -17.74
C VAL A 6 11.29 5.59 -16.97
N ILE A 7 10.56 6.47 -17.68
CA ILE A 7 9.68 7.47 -17.04
C ILE A 7 8.55 6.79 -16.26
N ALA A 8 7.91 5.77 -16.83
CA ALA A 8 6.91 4.99 -16.09
C ALA A 8 7.50 4.35 -14.83
N GLY A 9 8.69 3.76 -14.93
CA GLY A 9 9.45 3.22 -13.79
C GLY A 9 9.74 4.27 -12.73
N LEU A 10 10.10 5.49 -13.13
CA LEU A 10 10.33 6.61 -12.22
C LEU A 10 9.05 7.01 -11.47
N ILE A 11 7.93 7.18 -12.18
CA ILE A 11 6.65 7.54 -11.57
C ILE A 11 6.18 6.45 -10.60
N VAL A 12 6.18 5.20 -11.07
CA VAL A 12 5.73 4.06 -10.25
C VAL A 12 6.68 3.83 -9.08
N GLY A 13 7.99 3.91 -9.30
CA GLY A 13 8.99 3.79 -8.24
C GLY A 13 8.82 4.84 -7.14
N LEU A 14 8.53 6.10 -7.53
CA LEU A 14 8.23 7.17 -6.57
C LEU A 14 6.99 6.83 -5.72
N LEU A 15 5.91 6.39 -6.35
CA LEU A 15 4.68 5.98 -5.68
C LEU A 15 4.91 4.79 -4.72
N ILE A 16 5.70 3.79 -5.15
CA ILE A 16 6.10 2.65 -4.31
C ILE A 16 6.88 3.12 -3.08
N GLY A 17 7.89 3.96 -3.29
CA GLY A 17 8.71 4.51 -2.21
C GLY A 17 7.88 5.32 -1.21
N MET A 18 6.91 6.09 -1.69
CA MET A 18 6.04 6.92 -0.84
C MET A 18 5.00 6.10 -0.06
N THR A 19 4.51 5.01 -0.60
CA THR A 19 3.36 4.28 -0.02
C THR A 19 3.71 2.95 0.62
N GLY A 20 4.87 2.40 0.29
CA GLY A 20 5.26 1.02 0.64
C GLY A 20 4.39 -0.04 -0.06
N ALA A 21 3.51 0.37 -1.00
CA ALA A 21 2.74 -0.57 -1.80
C ALA A 21 3.66 -1.33 -2.76
N GLY A 22 3.40 -2.60 -2.98
CA GLY A 22 4.18 -3.42 -3.91
C GLY A 22 4.08 -2.90 -5.36
N GLY A 23 5.21 -2.84 -6.07
CA GLY A 23 5.31 -2.28 -7.42
C GLY A 23 4.49 -2.99 -8.48
N GLY A 24 4.37 -4.30 -8.38
CA GLY A 24 3.72 -5.13 -9.40
C GLY A 24 2.26 -4.77 -9.68
N ALA A 25 1.54 -4.30 -8.65
CA ALA A 25 0.15 -3.90 -8.82
C ALA A 25 -0.05 -2.67 -9.75
N LEU A 26 0.97 -1.84 -9.91
CA LEU A 26 0.94 -0.66 -10.78
C LEU A 26 1.72 -0.86 -12.08
N MET A 27 2.96 -1.37 -11.97
CA MET A 27 3.86 -1.44 -13.12
C MET A 27 3.38 -2.42 -14.16
N THR A 28 2.94 -3.61 -13.76
CA THR A 28 2.51 -4.65 -14.70
C THR A 28 1.29 -4.21 -15.53
N PRO A 29 0.18 -3.64 -14.96
CA PRO A 29 -0.90 -3.08 -15.77
C PRO A 29 -0.44 -1.97 -16.72
N ILE A 30 0.46 -1.10 -16.28
CA ILE A 30 1.01 -0.03 -17.12
C ILE A 30 1.72 -0.62 -18.34
N LEU A 31 2.54 -1.65 -18.15
CA LEU A 31 3.22 -2.33 -19.25
C LEU A 31 2.24 -2.93 -20.25
N ILE A 32 1.16 -3.57 -19.78
CA ILE A 32 0.17 -4.21 -20.64
C ILE A 32 -0.70 -3.16 -21.34
N LEU A 33 -1.30 -2.22 -20.57
CA LEU A 33 -2.32 -1.32 -21.07
C LEU A 33 -1.78 -0.13 -21.86
N LEU A 34 -0.59 0.39 -21.50
CA LEU A 34 0.00 1.56 -22.14
C LEU A 34 1.09 1.21 -23.13
N PHE A 35 1.83 0.13 -22.90
CA PHE A 35 2.96 -0.26 -23.75
C PHE A 35 2.68 -1.51 -24.61
N GLY A 36 1.50 -2.13 -24.46
CA GLY A 36 1.12 -3.30 -25.25
C GLY A 36 2.00 -4.53 -25.03
N VAL A 37 2.68 -4.60 -23.89
CA VAL A 37 3.52 -5.76 -23.53
C VAL A 37 2.62 -6.95 -23.20
N THR A 38 2.99 -8.14 -23.67
CA THR A 38 2.23 -9.35 -23.34
C THR A 38 2.21 -9.58 -21.82
N PRO A 39 1.10 -10.09 -21.26
CA PRO A 39 0.95 -10.28 -19.81
C PRO A 39 2.10 -11.06 -19.17
N SER A 40 2.53 -12.18 -19.75
CA SER A 40 3.64 -12.97 -19.22
C SER A 40 4.97 -12.21 -19.21
N SER A 41 5.29 -11.48 -20.30
CA SER A 41 6.51 -10.65 -20.35
C SER A 41 6.46 -9.45 -19.41
N ALA A 42 5.29 -8.86 -19.21
CA ALA A 42 5.10 -7.78 -18.25
C ALA A 42 5.35 -8.25 -16.81
N VAL A 43 4.74 -9.40 -16.43
CA VAL A 43 4.93 -10.03 -15.11
C VAL A 43 6.40 -10.39 -14.89
N SER A 44 7.01 -11.12 -15.82
CA SER A 44 8.40 -11.57 -15.70
C SER A 44 9.38 -10.41 -15.57
N SER A 45 9.22 -9.37 -16.42
CA SER A 45 10.12 -8.21 -16.42
C SER A 45 9.96 -7.36 -15.15
N ASP A 46 8.73 -7.21 -14.65
CA ASP A 46 8.43 -6.47 -13.43
C ASP A 46 8.96 -7.20 -12.18
N ILE A 47 8.77 -8.52 -12.09
CA ILE A 47 9.28 -9.33 -10.96
C ILE A 47 10.81 -9.23 -10.87
N VAL A 48 11.52 -9.37 -12.00
CA VAL A 48 12.99 -9.27 -12.01
C VAL A 48 13.43 -7.84 -11.65
N ALA A 49 12.77 -6.80 -12.18
CA ALA A 49 13.03 -5.43 -11.77
C ALA A 49 12.78 -5.21 -10.28
N ALA A 50 11.66 -5.73 -9.74
CA ALA A 50 11.34 -5.66 -8.33
C ALA A 50 12.36 -6.40 -7.44
N ALA A 51 12.91 -7.54 -7.90
CA ALA A 51 13.97 -8.25 -7.19
C ALA A 51 15.24 -7.41 -7.04
N ILE A 52 15.54 -6.60 -8.04
CA ILE A 52 16.68 -5.67 -8.00
C ILE A 52 16.38 -4.45 -7.10
N MET A 53 15.14 -3.94 -7.13
CA MET A 53 14.76 -2.71 -6.42
C MET A 53 14.50 -2.91 -4.92
N LYS A 54 13.88 -4.04 -4.52
CA LYS A 54 13.45 -4.29 -3.13
C LYS A 54 14.58 -4.32 -2.09
N PRO A 55 15.79 -4.83 -2.37
CA PRO A 55 16.89 -4.79 -1.41
C PRO A 55 17.22 -3.38 -0.92
N PHE A 56 17.10 -2.36 -1.78
CA PHE A 56 17.36 -0.96 -1.41
C PHE A 56 16.35 -0.44 -0.38
N GLY A 57 15.06 -0.74 -0.57
CA GLY A 57 14.01 -0.39 0.40
C GLY A 57 14.12 -1.19 1.70
N GLY A 58 14.38 -2.49 1.59
CA GLY A 58 14.49 -3.39 2.73
C GLY A 58 15.69 -3.09 3.64
N ALA A 59 16.83 -2.71 3.06
CA ALA A 59 18.01 -2.31 3.84
C ALA A 59 17.72 -1.11 4.75
N VAL A 60 16.91 -0.16 4.31
CA VAL A 60 16.49 1.00 5.12
C VAL A 60 15.66 0.55 6.33
N HIS A 61 14.66 -0.31 6.11
CA HIS A 61 13.81 -0.83 7.18
C HIS A 61 14.56 -1.73 8.16
N TYR A 62 15.47 -2.57 7.64
CA TYR A 62 16.33 -3.42 8.47
C TYR A 62 17.22 -2.60 9.41
N ARG A 63 17.90 -1.56 8.86
CA ARG A 63 18.76 -0.66 9.65
C ARG A 63 17.98 0.15 10.69
N ARG A 64 16.71 0.43 10.45
CA ARG A 64 15.82 1.13 11.41
C ARG A 64 15.24 0.23 12.49
N GLY A 65 15.53 -1.07 12.49
CA GLY A 65 15.03 -2.01 13.48
C GLY A 65 13.50 -2.19 13.45
N THR A 66 12.84 -1.95 12.31
CA THR A 66 11.39 -2.07 12.17
C THR A 66 10.94 -3.45 11.67
N VAL A 67 11.85 -4.42 11.61
CA VAL A 67 11.62 -5.72 10.99
C VAL A 67 11.50 -6.81 12.05
N HIS A 68 10.42 -7.58 12.02
CA HIS A 68 10.27 -8.76 12.88
C HIS A 68 10.83 -10.00 12.17
N MET A 69 12.11 -10.32 12.40
CA MET A 69 12.81 -11.38 11.67
C MET A 69 12.17 -12.77 11.85
N GLY A 70 11.56 -13.04 13.01
CA GLY A 70 10.81 -14.28 13.22
C GLY A 70 9.61 -14.44 12.28
N LEU A 71 8.89 -13.35 11.98
CA LEU A 71 7.81 -13.36 10.98
C LEU A 71 8.38 -13.48 9.57
N VAL A 72 9.47 -12.78 9.25
CA VAL A 72 10.15 -12.90 7.95
C VAL A 72 10.49 -14.35 7.64
N ALA A 73 11.08 -15.07 8.60
CA ALA A 73 11.46 -16.47 8.39
C ALA A 73 10.26 -17.38 8.09
N TRP A 74 9.18 -17.28 8.88
CA TRP A 74 7.98 -18.10 8.67
C TRP A 74 7.18 -17.70 7.41
N LEU A 75 7.13 -16.42 7.08
CA LEU A 75 6.53 -15.95 5.82
C LEU A 75 7.35 -16.45 4.62
N ALA A 76 8.69 -16.34 4.68
CA ALA A 76 9.57 -16.78 3.60
C ALA A 76 9.48 -18.29 3.37
N LEU A 77 9.35 -19.08 4.46
CA LEU A 77 9.17 -20.54 4.35
C LEU A 77 7.94 -20.92 3.51
N GLY A 78 6.85 -20.15 3.60
CA GLY A 78 5.67 -20.35 2.78
C GLY A 78 5.78 -19.69 1.41
N SER A 79 6.23 -18.43 1.37
CA SER A 79 6.16 -17.62 0.15
C SER A 79 7.22 -17.97 -0.90
N VAL A 80 8.41 -18.36 -0.49
CA VAL A 80 9.51 -18.68 -1.44
C VAL A 80 9.15 -19.88 -2.32
N PRO A 81 8.79 -21.08 -1.78
CA PRO A 81 8.40 -22.20 -2.60
C PRO A 81 7.10 -21.93 -3.37
N ALA A 82 6.13 -21.25 -2.76
CA ALA A 82 4.87 -20.93 -3.40
C ALA A 82 5.03 -19.96 -4.57
N ALA A 83 5.91 -18.96 -4.47
CA ALA A 83 6.22 -18.03 -5.56
C ALA A 83 6.87 -18.76 -6.74
N PHE A 84 7.82 -19.66 -6.47
CA PHE A 84 8.42 -20.49 -7.51
C PHE A 84 7.40 -21.42 -8.15
N CYS A 85 6.52 -22.08 -7.37
CA CYS A 85 5.42 -22.89 -7.88
C CYS A 85 4.45 -22.06 -8.74
N GLY A 86 4.16 -20.81 -8.36
CA GLY A 86 3.31 -19.90 -9.15
C GLY A 86 3.89 -19.66 -10.54
N VAL A 87 5.19 -19.43 -10.66
CA VAL A 87 5.89 -19.29 -11.94
C VAL A 87 5.84 -20.59 -12.75
N PHE A 88 6.05 -21.72 -12.08
CA PHE A 88 5.98 -23.03 -12.74
C PHE A 88 4.58 -23.31 -13.28
N ILE A 89 3.51 -23.00 -12.55
CA ILE A 89 2.14 -23.12 -13.00
C ILE A 89 1.91 -22.23 -14.22
N ASP A 90 2.37 -20.97 -14.18
CA ASP A 90 2.29 -20.04 -15.30
C ASP A 90 2.95 -20.64 -16.57
N HIS A 91 4.14 -21.19 -16.43
CA HIS A 91 4.86 -21.82 -17.54
C HIS A 91 4.19 -23.13 -18.03
N ALA A 92 3.70 -23.98 -17.11
CA ALA A 92 3.10 -25.27 -17.44
C ALA A 92 1.77 -25.14 -18.20
N LEU A 93 1.07 -24.01 -18.06
CA LEU A 93 -0.17 -23.72 -18.77
C LEU A 93 0.05 -23.37 -20.26
N GLY A 94 1.29 -23.14 -20.70
CA GLY A 94 1.67 -22.93 -22.09
C GLY A 94 1.77 -21.45 -22.51
N SER A 95 1.88 -21.20 -23.83
CA SER A 95 2.17 -19.84 -24.37
C SER A 95 1.10 -19.31 -25.35
N GLY A 96 -0.07 -19.96 -25.43
CA GLY A 96 -1.15 -19.56 -26.35
C GLY A 96 -1.91 -18.30 -25.93
N GLU A 97 -2.73 -17.75 -26.84
CA GLU A 97 -3.57 -16.57 -26.56
C GLU A 97 -4.49 -16.76 -25.36
N ALA A 98 -5.10 -17.95 -25.22
CA ALA A 98 -5.93 -18.27 -24.06
C ALA A 98 -5.17 -18.20 -22.74
N MET A 99 -3.90 -18.59 -22.75
CA MET A 99 -3.02 -18.48 -21.57
C MET A 99 -2.77 -17.03 -21.22
N GLN A 100 -2.40 -16.18 -22.18
CA GLN A 100 -2.17 -14.75 -21.95
C GLN A 100 -3.43 -14.08 -21.37
N GLN A 101 -4.59 -14.46 -21.84
CA GLN A 101 -5.88 -13.98 -21.32
C GLN A 101 -6.14 -14.45 -19.88
N ASN A 102 -5.83 -15.71 -19.56
CA ASN A 102 -5.96 -16.24 -18.20
C ASN A 102 -5.02 -15.52 -17.21
N ILE A 103 -3.76 -15.27 -17.60
CA ILE A 103 -2.83 -14.47 -16.79
C ILE A 103 -3.40 -13.07 -16.58
N GLN A 104 -3.91 -12.43 -17.63
CA GLN A 104 -4.51 -11.11 -17.54
C GLN A 104 -5.70 -11.08 -16.58
N TYR A 105 -6.57 -12.07 -16.60
CA TYR A 105 -7.70 -12.18 -15.66
C TYR A 105 -7.22 -12.45 -14.23
N ALA A 106 -6.24 -13.33 -14.03
CA ALA A 106 -5.66 -13.60 -12.73
C ALA A 106 -5.04 -12.33 -12.13
N MET A 107 -4.34 -11.54 -12.96
CA MET A 107 -3.80 -10.24 -12.55
C MET A 107 -4.90 -9.25 -12.20
N GLY A 108 -5.94 -9.14 -13.03
CA GLY A 108 -7.08 -8.27 -12.75
C GLY A 108 -7.72 -8.60 -11.39
N ALA A 109 -7.96 -9.89 -11.12
CA ALA A 109 -8.48 -10.36 -9.84
C ALA A 109 -7.54 -10.09 -8.68
N ALA A 110 -6.24 -10.32 -8.83
CA ALA A 110 -5.23 -10.03 -7.81
C ALA A 110 -5.14 -8.54 -7.49
N ILE A 111 -5.23 -7.66 -8.50
CA ILE A 111 -5.21 -6.22 -8.32
C ILE A 111 -6.49 -5.72 -7.64
N ILE A 112 -7.67 -6.29 -7.96
CA ILE A 112 -8.91 -5.99 -7.22
C ILE A 112 -8.76 -6.37 -5.75
N LEU A 113 -8.22 -7.55 -5.47
CA LEU A 113 -7.98 -7.99 -4.09
C LEU A 113 -7.01 -7.04 -3.36
N ALA A 114 -5.94 -6.59 -4.04
CA ALA A 114 -4.99 -5.62 -3.49
C ALA A 114 -5.64 -4.24 -3.26
N ALA A 115 -6.47 -3.77 -4.19
CA ALA A 115 -7.21 -2.51 -4.04
C ALA A 115 -8.23 -2.61 -2.89
N ALA A 116 -8.99 -3.71 -2.81
CA ALA A 116 -9.92 -3.96 -1.70
C ALA A 116 -9.21 -4.01 -0.35
N ALA A 117 -8.05 -4.67 -0.27
CA ALA A 117 -7.21 -4.70 0.92
C ALA A 117 -6.73 -3.29 1.31
N MET A 118 -6.35 -2.47 0.33
CA MET A 118 -5.94 -1.09 0.57
C MET A 118 -7.08 -0.22 1.08
N VAL A 119 -8.28 -0.38 0.51
CA VAL A 119 -9.51 0.30 0.97
C VAL A 119 -9.87 -0.17 2.39
N ALA A 120 -9.88 -1.49 2.64
CA ALA A 120 -10.15 -2.05 3.96
C ALA A 120 -9.19 -1.47 5.01
N ARG A 121 -7.90 -1.36 4.70
CA ARG A 121 -6.92 -0.71 5.58
C ARG A 121 -7.25 0.76 5.84
N MET A 122 -7.63 1.53 4.81
CA MET A 122 -8.02 2.92 4.97
C MET A 122 -9.25 3.07 5.88
N LEU A 123 -10.25 2.19 5.73
CA LEU A 123 -11.45 2.18 6.55
C LEU A 123 -11.15 1.80 8.01
N LEU A 124 -10.29 0.82 8.24
CA LEU A 124 -9.86 0.42 9.58
C LEU A 124 -9.06 1.54 10.27
N ASP A 125 -8.17 2.21 9.55
CA ASP A 125 -7.41 3.36 10.06
C ASP A 125 -8.36 4.53 10.42
N SER A 126 -9.39 4.76 9.60
CA SER A 126 -10.37 5.84 9.80
C SER A 126 -11.37 5.55 10.92
N ALA A 127 -11.73 4.28 11.14
CA ALA A 127 -12.67 3.85 12.17
C ALA A 127 -12.13 3.93 13.62
N GLY A 128 -10.93 4.51 13.81
CA GLY A 128 -10.36 4.73 15.16
C GLY A 128 -9.76 3.48 15.80
N ARG A 129 -9.62 2.36 15.07
CA ARG A 129 -8.87 1.17 15.53
C ARG A 129 -7.35 1.41 15.52
N ARG A 130 -6.95 2.62 15.91
CA ARG A 130 -5.56 3.09 15.95
C ARG A 130 -4.75 2.57 17.14
N THR A 131 -5.26 1.61 17.89
CA THR A 131 -4.60 1.11 19.10
C THR A 131 -3.16 0.61 18.86
N ALA A 132 -2.85 0.16 17.65
CA ALA A 132 -1.49 -0.24 17.29
C ALA A 132 -0.63 0.90 16.68
N SER A 133 -1.23 2.02 16.26
CA SER A 133 -0.49 3.16 15.69
C SER A 133 0.16 4.04 16.76
N GLN A 134 -0.22 3.87 18.01
CA GLN A 134 0.37 4.58 19.18
C GLN A 134 1.47 3.77 19.88
N ALA A 135 1.72 2.54 19.47
CA ALA A 135 2.94 1.87 19.86
C ALA A 135 4.10 2.65 19.24
N GLY A 136 4.73 3.50 20.06
CA GLY A 136 5.77 4.45 19.69
C GLY A 136 6.96 3.80 18.96
N ASP A 137 7.97 4.56 18.63
CA ASP A 137 9.27 4.14 18.08
C ASP A 137 10.04 3.15 19.01
N GLY A 138 9.32 2.32 19.77
CA GLY A 138 9.86 1.31 20.64
C GLY A 138 10.40 0.09 19.87
N PRO A 139 11.22 -0.74 20.54
CA PRO A 139 11.74 -1.98 19.97
C PRO A 139 10.59 -2.87 19.48
N VAL A 140 10.89 -3.72 18.48
CA VAL A 140 9.90 -4.63 17.89
C VAL A 140 9.26 -5.46 19.00
N ALA A 141 7.94 -5.38 19.14
CA ALA A 141 7.22 -6.11 20.17
C ALA A 141 7.49 -7.62 20.04
N GLU A 142 7.85 -8.28 21.12
CA GLU A 142 7.91 -9.73 21.14
C GLU A 142 6.50 -10.29 21.01
N ILE A 143 6.24 -10.96 19.89
CA ILE A 143 4.97 -11.59 19.60
C ILE A 143 5.13 -13.11 19.48
N ARG A 144 4.13 -13.85 19.92
CA ARG A 144 4.05 -15.27 19.66
C ARG A 144 3.67 -15.53 18.21
N VAL A 145 4.63 -15.96 17.39
CA VAL A 145 4.38 -16.24 15.96
C VAL A 145 3.45 -17.45 15.81
N ARG A 146 2.31 -17.26 15.14
CA ARG A 146 1.37 -18.32 14.77
C ARG A 146 1.88 -19.01 13.50
N ARG A 147 2.79 -19.96 13.65
CA ARG A 147 3.60 -20.54 12.57
C ARG A 147 2.80 -20.96 11.35
N LEU A 148 1.78 -21.82 11.52
CA LEU A 148 0.96 -22.34 10.40
C LEU A 148 0.22 -21.24 9.65
N LEU A 149 -0.40 -20.29 10.37
CA LEU A 149 -1.09 -19.15 9.73
C LEU A 149 -0.11 -18.26 8.97
N THR A 150 1.07 -18.01 9.53
CA THR A 150 2.10 -17.19 8.91
C THR A 150 2.64 -17.84 7.64
N VAL A 151 2.92 -19.15 7.68
CA VAL A 151 3.31 -19.92 6.49
C VAL A 151 2.20 -19.91 5.43
N GLY A 152 0.93 -20.08 5.84
CA GLY A 152 -0.22 -20.02 4.95
C GLY A 152 -0.39 -18.66 4.27
N ILE A 153 -0.24 -17.57 5.03
CA ILE A 153 -0.24 -16.20 4.48
C ILE A 153 0.91 -16.03 3.48
N GLY A 154 2.12 -16.49 3.86
CA GLY A 154 3.28 -16.48 2.97
C GLY A 154 3.03 -17.27 1.68
N ALA A 155 2.52 -18.48 1.77
CA ALA A 155 2.23 -19.34 0.62
C ALA A 155 1.19 -18.71 -0.31
N PHE A 156 0.10 -18.18 0.23
CA PHE A 156 -0.93 -17.49 -0.55
C PHE A 156 -0.36 -16.27 -1.28
N GLY A 157 0.35 -15.38 -0.56
CA GLY A 157 0.96 -14.21 -1.16
C GLY A 157 2.05 -14.54 -2.17
N GLY A 158 2.88 -15.56 -1.88
CA GLY A 158 3.92 -16.04 -2.78
C GLY A 158 3.36 -16.57 -4.09
N LEU A 159 2.31 -17.39 -4.02
CA LEU A 159 1.64 -17.93 -5.21
C LEU A 159 1.08 -16.82 -6.09
N LEU A 160 0.36 -15.86 -5.49
CA LEU A 160 -0.17 -14.70 -6.21
C LEU A 160 0.95 -13.88 -6.88
N VAL A 161 2.03 -13.61 -6.15
CA VAL A 161 3.17 -12.85 -6.70
C VAL A 161 3.84 -13.61 -7.84
N GLY A 162 4.03 -14.92 -7.71
CA GLY A 162 4.64 -15.75 -8.75
C GLY A 162 3.86 -15.74 -10.06
N ILE A 163 2.53 -15.75 -10.00
CA ILE A 163 1.66 -15.75 -11.20
C ILE A 163 1.47 -14.32 -11.75
N THR A 164 1.34 -13.30 -10.88
CA THR A 164 0.78 -12.01 -11.28
C THR A 164 1.69 -10.81 -11.04
N SER A 165 2.84 -11.00 -10.37
CA SER A 165 3.65 -9.92 -9.78
C SER A 165 2.92 -9.09 -8.72
N VAL A 166 1.63 -9.34 -8.44
CA VAL A 166 0.78 -8.58 -7.52
C VAL A 166 0.63 -9.33 -6.20
N GLY A 167 0.62 -8.62 -5.08
CA GLY A 167 0.29 -9.23 -3.78
C GLY A 167 1.30 -8.94 -2.68
N ALA A 168 2.54 -8.63 -3.00
CA ALA A 168 3.46 -8.08 -1.99
C ALA A 168 3.06 -6.63 -1.68
N GLY A 169 2.99 -6.30 -0.42
CA GLY A 169 2.67 -4.96 0.07
C GLY A 169 1.26 -4.87 0.65
N SER A 170 0.28 -4.37 -0.09
CA SER A 170 -1.04 -4.05 0.49
C SER A 170 -1.78 -5.27 1.02
N LEU A 171 -1.82 -6.37 0.28
CA LEU A 171 -2.53 -7.60 0.67
C LEU A 171 -1.85 -8.28 1.86
N MET A 172 -0.53 -8.47 1.79
CA MET A 172 0.24 -9.07 2.88
C MET A 172 0.10 -8.30 4.19
N ILE A 173 0.20 -6.96 4.12
CA ILE A 173 0.07 -6.11 5.30
C ILE A 173 -1.32 -6.26 5.93
N VAL A 174 -2.41 -6.31 5.14
CA VAL A 174 -3.76 -6.49 5.66
C VAL A 174 -3.91 -7.86 6.33
N LEU A 175 -3.42 -8.92 5.70
CA LEU A 175 -3.45 -10.26 6.30
C LEU A 175 -2.65 -10.31 7.61
N LEU A 176 -1.47 -9.71 7.63
CA LEU A 176 -0.65 -9.63 8.85
C LEU A 176 -1.30 -8.77 9.93
N MET A 177 -1.98 -7.67 9.59
CA MET A 177 -2.73 -6.85 10.56
C MET A 177 -3.84 -7.62 11.25
N THR A 178 -4.52 -8.52 10.55
CA THR A 178 -5.61 -9.32 11.15
C THR A 178 -5.10 -10.37 12.12
N VAL A 179 -3.92 -10.94 11.85
CA VAL A 179 -3.31 -11.99 12.67
C VAL A 179 -2.44 -11.42 13.80
N TYR A 180 -1.79 -10.27 13.55
CA TYR A 180 -0.86 -9.60 14.45
C TYR A 180 -1.23 -8.13 14.69
N PRO A 181 -2.39 -7.85 15.31
CA PRO A 181 -2.85 -6.47 15.57
C PRO A 181 -1.93 -5.69 16.53
N GLN A 182 -1.04 -6.38 17.25
CA GLN A 182 -0.09 -5.77 18.17
C GLN A 182 1.07 -5.05 17.47
N LEU A 183 1.36 -5.42 16.21
CA LEU A 183 2.47 -4.83 15.46
C LEU A 183 2.07 -3.45 14.94
N SER A 184 2.99 -2.51 15.10
CA SER A 184 2.82 -1.18 14.52
C SER A 184 2.85 -1.26 12.98
N MET A 185 2.25 -0.27 12.32
CA MET A 185 2.22 -0.20 10.86
C MET A 185 3.63 -0.17 10.25
N ARG A 186 4.59 0.49 10.92
CA ARG A 186 5.99 0.52 10.47
C ARG A 186 6.64 -0.87 10.53
N GLN A 187 6.34 -1.64 11.58
CA GLN A 187 6.84 -3.01 11.75
C GLN A 187 6.23 -3.96 10.72
N LEU A 188 4.94 -3.84 10.42
CA LEU A 188 4.27 -4.63 9.40
C LEU A 188 4.85 -4.35 8.00
N VAL A 189 5.00 -3.08 7.65
CA VAL A 189 5.59 -2.66 6.36
C VAL A 189 7.05 -3.10 6.25
N GLY A 190 7.86 -2.88 7.29
CA GLY A 190 9.26 -3.30 7.29
C GLY A 190 9.41 -4.82 7.16
N THR A 191 8.60 -5.58 7.89
CA THR A 191 8.58 -7.04 7.84
C THR A 191 8.16 -7.56 6.45
N ASP A 192 7.13 -6.95 5.85
CA ASP A 192 6.66 -7.32 4.52
C ASP A 192 7.70 -7.03 3.42
N ILE A 193 8.33 -5.86 3.44
CA ILE A 193 9.36 -5.50 2.46
C ILE A 193 10.57 -6.46 2.53
N VAL A 194 11.04 -6.80 3.74
CA VAL A 194 12.19 -7.71 3.92
C VAL A 194 11.82 -9.13 3.54
N GLN A 195 10.63 -9.62 3.92
CA GLN A 195 10.11 -10.94 3.52
C GLN A 195 9.92 -11.04 1.99
N ALA A 196 9.51 -9.94 1.35
CA ALA A 196 9.30 -9.91 -0.09
C ALA A 196 10.59 -10.06 -0.90
N MET A 197 11.78 -9.82 -0.34
CA MET A 197 13.04 -10.00 -1.07
C MET A 197 13.28 -11.46 -1.46
N PRO A 198 13.35 -12.45 -0.54
CA PRO A 198 13.56 -13.84 -0.92
C PRO A 198 12.40 -14.39 -1.76
N MET A 199 11.16 -13.99 -1.50
CA MET A 199 9.98 -14.38 -2.28
C MET A 199 10.09 -13.93 -3.74
N VAL A 200 10.34 -12.63 -3.97
CA VAL A 200 10.45 -12.07 -5.33
C VAL A 200 11.74 -12.55 -6.00
N GLY A 201 12.81 -12.79 -5.24
CA GLY A 201 14.04 -13.44 -5.74
C GLY A 201 13.76 -14.82 -6.30
N ALA A 202 13.00 -15.66 -5.59
CA ALA A 202 12.62 -17.00 -6.06
C ALA A 202 11.75 -16.93 -7.32
N ALA A 203 10.76 -16.03 -7.35
CA ALA A 203 9.95 -15.79 -8.55
C ALA A 203 10.79 -15.29 -9.73
N ALA A 204 11.74 -14.36 -9.49
CA ALA A 204 12.62 -13.84 -10.52
C ALA A 204 13.51 -14.93 -11.12
N ILE A 205 14.05 -15.83 -10.30
CA ILE A 205 14.80 -17.00 -10.78
C ILE A 205 13.91 -17.89 -11.65
N GLY A 206 12.68 -18.17 -11.19
CA GLY A 206 11.71 -18.96 -11.96
C GLY A 206 11.44 -18.34 -13.34
N HIS A 207 11.10 -17.05 -13.39
CA HIS A 207 10.82 -16.35 -14.64
C HIS A 207 12.06 -16.22 -15.55
N ALA A 208 13.24 -16.10 -14.98
CA ALA A 208 14.48 -16.10 -15.75
C ALA A 208 14.79 -17.49 -16.37
N MET A 209 14.42 -18.59 -15.67
CA MET A 209 14.64 -19.96 -16.14
C MET A 209 13.61 -20.39 -17.21
N PHE A 210 12.34 -19.99 -17.03
CA PHE A 210 11.24 -20.46 -17.86
C PHE A 210 10.89 -19.52 -19.04
N GLY A 211 11.53 -18.35 -19.13
CA GLY A 211 11.37 -17.44 -20.26
C GLY A 211 10.33 -16.33 -20.01
N GLY A 212 10.03 -15.59 -21.08
CA GLY A 212 9.15 -14.41 -21.00
C GLY A 212 9.83 -13.13 -20.59
N LEU A 213 11.04 -13.21 -20.02
CA LEU A 213 11.80 -12.03 -19.58
C LEU A 213 12.29 -11.20 -20.77
N VAL A 214 11.90 -9.93 -20.79
CA VAL A 214 12.42 -8.95 -21.75
C VAL A 214 13.40 -8.04 -21.03
N PHE A 215 14.70 -8.31 -21.19
CA PHE A 215 15.78 -7.62 -20.49
C PHE A 215 15.73 -6.09 -20.67
N ALA A 216 15.39 -5.62 -21.88
CA ALA A 216 15.27 -4.18 -22.16
C ALA A 216 14.17 -3.50 -21.34
N ILE A 217 13.06 -4.18 -21.09
CA ILE A 217 11.96 -3.70 -20.22
C ILE A 217 12.43 -3.67 -18.78
N THR A 218 12.96 -4.78 -18.28
CA THR A 218 13.49 -4.91 -16.92
C THR A 218 14.53 -3.83 -16.59
N ALA A 219 15.51 -3.63 -17.49
CA ALA A 219 16.53 -2.63 -17.31
C ALA A 219 15.96 -1.20 -17.31
N SER A 220 14.96 -0.93 -18.16
CA SER A 220 14.29 0.38 -18.21
C SER A 220 13.52 0.66 -16.92
N ILE A 221 12.78 -0.34 -16.39
CA ILE A 221 12.05 -0.22 -15.11
C ILE A 221 13.03 0.01 -13.96
N ALA A 222 14.11 -0.79 -13.89
CA ALA A 222 15.10 -0.68 -12.82
C ALA A 222 15.81 0.66 -12.83
N LEU A 223 16.18 1.16 -14.01
CA LEU A 223 16.87 2.44 -14.17
C LEU A 223 16.03 3.61 -13.67
N GLY A 224 14.74 3.65 -14.00
CA GLY A 224 13.83 4.66 -13.50
C GLY A 224 13.41 4.43 -12.03
N GLY A 225 13.15 3.17 -11.70
CA GLY A 225 12.55 2.78 -10.42
C GLY A 225 13.50 2.88 -9.23
N ILE A 226 14.77 2.49 -9.34
CA ILE A 226 15.71 2.51 -8.21
C ILE A 226 15.86 3.91 -7.61
N PRO A 227 16.24 4.96 -8.37
CA PRO A 227 16.38 6.30 -7.82
C PRO A 227 15.02 6.84 -7.31
N ALA A 228 13.93 6.50 -7.99
CA ALA A 228 12.61 6.96 -7.64
C ALA A 228 12.08 6.34 -6.33
N VAL A 229 12.31 5.05 -6.08
CA VAL A 229 11.97 4.39 -4.81
C VAL A 229 12.70 5.03 -3.63
N LEU A 230 13.99 5.34 -3.80
CA LEU A 230 14.79 6.00 -2.77
C LEU A 230 14.27 7.41 -2.48
N LEU A 231 13.98 8.19 -3.53
CA LEU A 231 13.38 9.53 -3.41
C LEU A 231 12.00 9.47 -2.76
N GLY A 232 11.17 8.52 -3.16
CA GLY A 232 9.83 8.31 -2.59
C GLY A 232 9.87 7.97 -1.11
N ALA A 233 10.75 7.07 -0.71
CA ALA A 233 10.97 6.71 0.69
C ALA A 233 11.45 7.90 1.53
N TRP A 234 12.35 8.72 0.97
CA TRP A 234 12.81 9.95 1.63
C TRP A 234 11.68 10.99 1.75
N LEU A 235 10.88 11.20 0.70
CA LEU A 235 9.76 12.13 0.70
C LEU A 235 8.66 11.69 1.67
N SER A 236 8.37 10.39 1.73
CA SER A 236 7.39 9.81 2.66
C SER A 236 7.72 10.07 4.13
N SER A 237 9.01 10.19 4.46
CA SER A 237 9.44 10.47 5.83
C SER A 237 9.13 11.91 6.29
N ARG A 238 8.81 12.82 5.35
CA ARG A 238 8.62 14.26 5.61
C ARG A 238 7.17 14.75 5.55
N GLY A 239 6.24 13.95 5.05
CA GLY A 239 4.87 14.39 4.83
C GLY A 239 3.81 13.32 5.03
N SER A 240 2.55 13.76 5.22
CA SER A 240 1.38 12.88 5.28
C SER A 240 0.95 12.47 3.87
N ASN A 241 1.13 11.20 3.52
CA ASN A 241 0.74 10.62 2.23
C ASN A 241 -0.75 10.23 2.19
N PHE A 242 -1.59 11.01 2.86
CA PHE A 242 -2.99 10.70 3.05
C PHE A 242 -3.78 10.56 1.74
N LEU A 243 -3.54 11.45 0.78
CA LEU A 243 -4.23 11.43 -0.52
C LEU A 243 -3.67 10.39 -1.50
N LEU A 244 -2.42 9.96 -1.34
CA LEU A 244 -1.82 8.99 -2.26
C LEU A 244 -2.51 7.63 -2.21
N ARG A 245 -2.90 7.16 -1.02
CA ARG A 245 -3.54 5.85 -0.87
C ARG A 245 -4.86 5.72 -1.60
N PRO A 246 -5.84 6.66 -1.45
CA PRO A 246 -7.09 6.59 -2.20
C PRO A 246 -6.90 6.76 -3.71
N ILE A 247 -5.98 7.62 -4.14
CA ILE A 247 -5.64 7.76 -5.56
C ILE A 247 -5.10 6.45 -6.12
N LEU A 248 -4.20 5.79 -5.39
CA LEU A 248 -3.68 4.49 -5.79
C LEU A 248 -4.76 3.41 -5.82
N ALA A 249 -5.62 3.34 -4.79
CA ALA A 249 -6.73 2.40 -4.77
C ALA A 249 -7.67 2.60 -5.96
N PHE A 250 -7.94 3.85 -6.33
CA PHE A 250 -8.74 4.22 -7.50
C PHE A 250 -8.06 3.79 -8.81
N VAL A 251 -6.79 4.10 -8.99
CA VAL A 251 -6.01 3.71 -10.18
C VAL A 251 -5.89 2.19 -10.29
N LEU A 252 -5.64 1.49 -9.19
CA LEU A 252 -5.59 0.04 -9.15
C LEU A 252 -6.92 -0.58 -9.56
N THR A 253 -8.04 -0.07 -9.03
CA THR A 253 -9.38 -0.56 -9.40
C THR A 253 -9.66 -0.34 -10.88
N ALA A 254 -9.34 0.84 -11.42
CA ALA A 254 -9.51 1.13 -12.85
C ALA A 254 -8.67 0.19 -13.73
N SER A 255 -7.39 0.00 -13.38
CA SER A 255 -6.49 -0.90 -14.09
C SER A 255 -6.97 -2.35 -14.06
N ALA A 256 -7.45 -2.82 -12.92
CA ALA A 256 -7.98 -4.17 -12.75
C ALA A 256 -9.23 -4.40 -13.59
N LEU A 257 -10.20 -3.49 -13.55
CA LEU A 257 -11.43 -3.58 -14.34
C LEU A 257 -11.12 -3.57 -15.83
N LYS A 258 -10.15 -2.76 -16.28
CA LYS A 258 -9.70 -2.76 -17.67
C LYS A 258 -9.05 -4.09 -18.07
N LEU A 259 -8.21 -4.66 -17.22
CA LEU A 259 -7.62 -6.00 -17.44
C LEU A 259 -8.67 -7.12 -17.48
N LEU A 260 -9.76 -6.97 -16.73
CA LEU A 260 -10.89 -7.91 -16.76
C LEU A 260 -11.79 -7.75 -17.98
N GLY A 261 -11.45 -6.84 -18.90
CA GLY A 261 -12.12 -6.71 -20.19
C GLY A 261 -13.25 -5.67 -20.24
N LEU A 262 -13.42 -4.81 -19.21
CA LEU A 262 -14.41 -3.73 -19.28
C LEU A 262 -14.13 -2.79 -20.44
N GLY A 263 -15.17 -2.49 -21.20
CA GLY A 263 -15.16 -1.46 -22.25
C GLY A 263 -14.82 -0.07 -21.68
N ALA A 264 -14.33 0.82 -22.53
CA ALA A 264 -13.92 2.16 -22.06
C ALA A 264 -15.10 2.95 -21.45
N THR A 265 -16.30 2.83 -22.02
CA THR A 265 -17.51 3.50 -21.53
C THR A 265 -17.94 2.94 -20.17
N ASP A 266 -18.02 1.60 -20.04
CA ASP A 266 -18.44 0.95 -18.80
C ASP A 266 -17.42 1.20 -17.67
N LEU A 267 -16.14 1.22 -18.02
CA LEU A 267 -15.06 1.59 -17.10
C LEU A 267 -15.24 3.02 -16.60
N ALA A 268 -15.48 3.97 -17.50
CA ALA A 268 -15.68 5.38 -17.14
C ALA A 268 -16.89 5.56 -16.21
N ILE A 269 -18.01 4.92 -16.53
CA ILE A 269 -19.22 4.94 -15.69
C ILE A 269 -18.96 4.32 -14.32
N THR A 270 -18.35 3.12 -14.29
CA THR A 270 -18.04 2.43 -13.04
C THR A 270 -17.11 3.26 -12.16
N MET A 271 -16.06 3.84 -12.73
CA MET A 271 -15.11 4.68 -11.98
C MET A 271 -15.74 5.98 -11.50
N ALA A 272 -16.66 6.57 -12.28
CA ALA A 272 -17.44 7.73 -11.85
C ALA A 272 -18.33 7.39 -10.63
N ILE A 273 -19.00 6.23 -10.65
CA ILE A 273 -19.79 5.75 -9.52
C ILE A 273 -18.90 5.48 -8.30
N VAL A 274 -17.75 4.82 -8.48
CA VAL A 274 -16.79 4.56 -7.40
C VAL A 274 -16.29 5.86 -6.77
N ALA A 275 -16.02 6.88 -7.55
CA ALA A 275 -15.62 8.19 -7.04
C ALA A 275 -16.77 8.91 -6.33
N LEU A 276 -17.95 8.92 -6.96
CA LEU A 276 -19.14 9.62 -6.44
C LEU A 276 -19.63 9.06 -5.10
N VAL A 277 -19.54 7.74 -4.93
CA VAL A 277 -19.98 7.05 -3.70
C VAL A 277 -18.84 6.86 -2.72
N GLY A 278 -17.68 6.45 -3.21
CA GLY A 278 -16.54 6.08 -2.37
C GLY A 278 -15.96 7.25 -1.57
N LEU A 279 -15.83 8.43 -2.19
CA LEU A 279 -15.29 9.61 -1.51
C LEU A 279 -16.17 10.09 -0.34
N PRO A 280 -17.51 10.23 -0.50
CA PRO A 280 -18.39 10.56 0.62
C PRO A 280 -18.39 9.50 1.73
N VAL A 281 -18.46 8.21 1.39
CA VAL A 281 -18.41 7.13 2.36
C VAL A 281 -17.13 7.19 3.18
N TRP A 282 -15.99 7.39 2.53
CA TRP A 282 -14.72 7.53 3.22
C TRP A 282 -14.68 8.78 4.11
N ALA A 283 -15.15 9.96 3.61
CA ALA A 283 -15.22 11.18 4.40
C ALA A 283 -16.11 11.01 5.65
N PHE A 284 -17.23 10.30 5.51
CA PHE A 284 -18.13 10.00 6.61
C PHE A 284 -17.47 9.13 7.69
N ILE A 285 -16.79 8.05 7.28
CA ILE A 285 -16.10 7.14 8.20
C ILE A 285 -14.93 7.84 8.90
N ASP A 286 -14.07 8.56 8.15
CA ASP A 286 -12.96 9.32 8.74
C ASP A 286 -13.46 10.39 9.71
N GLY A 287 -14.53 11.10 9.35
CA GLY A 287 -15.14 12.12 10.21
C GLY A 287 -15.77 11.56 11.48
N ARG A 288 -16.44 10.41 11.41
CA ARG A 288 -16.98 9.73 12.60
C ARG A 288 -15.90 9.24 13.56
N GLY A 289 -14.78 8.81 13.03
CA GLY A 289 -13.66 8.31 13.83
C GLY A 289 -12.89 9.40 14.59
N ARG A 290 -13.18 10.69 14.36
CA ARG A 290 -12.50 11.80 15.03
C ARG A 290 -13.23 12.21 16.33
N PRO A 291 -12.47 12.55 17.41
CA PRO A 291 -13.04 13.03 18.66
C PRO A 291 -13.90 14.29 18.45
N ALA A 292 -15.00 14.41 19.18
CA ALA A 292 -15.87 15.58 19.10
C ALA A 292 -15.13 16.89 19.45
N ALA A 293 -14.28 16.85 20.47
CA ALA A 293 -13.47 17.99 20.90
C ALA A 293 -12.60 18.55 19.76
N ALA A 294 -12.02 17.70 18.90
CA ALA A 294 -11.21 18.16 17.77
C ALA A 294 -12.04 18.89 16.69
N TRP A 295 -13.33 18.58 16.55
CA TRP A 295 -14.24 19.31 15.68
C TRP A 295 -14.62 20.66 16.27
N ASP A 296 -14.89 20.69 17.57
CA ASP A 296 -15.28 21.90 18.31
C ASP A 296 -14.09 22.88 18.35
N ALA A 297 -12.88 22.38 18.63
CA ALA A 297 -11.65 23.19 18.59
C ALA A 297 -11.36 23.79 17.20
N ALA A 298 -11.75 23.08 16.12
CA ALA A 298 -11.63 23.59 14.76
C ALA A 298 -12.79 24.51 14.34
N GLY A 299 -13.80 24.73 15.21
CA GLY A 299 -14.99 25.52 14.90
C GLY A 299 -15.90 24.93 13.83
N ILE A 300 -15.83 23.61 13.61
CA ILE A 300 -16.56 22.93 12.52
C ILE A 300 -17.71 22.08 13.08
N ALA A 301 -18.93 22.34 12.61
CA ALA A 301 -20.14 21.64 13.04
C ALA A 301 -20.17 20.16 12.56
N ARG A 302 -19.67 19.24 13.39
CA ARG A 302 -19.55 17.80 13.10
C ARG A 302 -20.85 17.19 12.55
N ARG A 303 -21.98 17.39 13.23
CA ARG A 303 -23.28 16.82 12.84
C ARG A 303 -23.72 17.28 11.46
N ARG A 304 -23.61 18.59 11.16
CA ARG A 304 -23.98 19.18 9.87
C ARG A 304 -23.09 18.65 8.74
N THR A 305 -21.79 18.62 8.95
CA THR A 305 -20.83 18.12 7.93
C THR A 305 -21.09 16.66 7.62
N LEU A 306 -21.23 15.80 8.63
CA LEU A 306 -21.50 14.38 8.41
C LEU A 306 -22.89 14.13 7.76
N ALA A 307 -23.90 14.91 8.13
CA ALA A 307 -25.22 14.83 7.51
C ALA A 307 -25.17 15.24 6.02
N LEU A 308 -24.45 16.31 5.67
CA LEU A 308 -24.29 16.74 4.26
C LEU A 308 -23.50 15.72 3.45
N VAL A 309 -22.46 15.11 4.02
CA VAL A 309 -21.70 14.06 3.36
C VAL A 309 -22.59 12.84 3.08
N SER A 310 -23.38 12.38 4.06
CA SER A 310 -24.18 11.16 3.91
C SER A 310 -25.48 11.38 3.12
N ALA A 311 -26.27 12.41 3.46
CA ALA A 311 -27.56 12.67 2.84
C ALA A 311 -27.44 13.31 1.44
N GLY A 312 -26.35 14.04 1.19
CA GLY A 312 -26.10 14.68 -0.10
C GLY A 312 -25.48 13.76 -1.17
N THR A 313 -25.12 12.52 -0.83
CA THR A 313 -24.47 11.58 -1.76
C THR A 313 -25.31 11.32 -3.03
N PRO A 314 -26.63 11.05 -2.94
CA PRO A 314 -27.44 10.77 -4.13
C PRO A 314 -27.57 11.96 -5.13
N VAL A 315 -27.33 13.18 -4.65
CA VAL A 315 -27.51 14.41 -5.44
C VAL A 315 -26.15 15.05 -5.84
N GLY A 316 -25.03 14.37 -5.57
CA GLY A 316 -23.68 14.91 -5.83
C GLY A 316 -23.17 15.92 -4.79
N VAL A 317 -24.04 16.50 -3.95
CA VAL A 317 -23.65 17.43 -2.87
C VAL A 317 -22.71 16.75 -1.87
N GLY A 318 -22.95 15.45 -1.59
CA GLY A 318 -22.07 14.64 -0.74
C GLY A 318 -20.65 14.56 -1.24
N PHE A 319 -20.45 14.46 -2.55
CA PHE A 319 -19.12 14.45 -3.17
C PHE A 319 -18.40 15.79 -2.98
N ILE A 320 -19.08 16.90 -3.24
CA ILE A 320 -18.54 18.26 -3.04
C ILE A 320 -18.18 18.46 -1.57
N THR A 321 -19.08 18.09 -0.65
CA THR A 321 -18.86 18.21 0.80
C THR A 321 -17.70 17.32 1.26
N ALA A 322 -17.56 16.12 0.71
CA ALA A 322 -16.44 15.24 1.00
C ALA A 322 -15.11 15.82 0.49
N ALA A 323 -15.11 16.40 -0.70
CA ALA A 323 -13.92 17.08 -1.25
C ALA A 323 -13.50 18.26 -0.36
N LEU A 324 -14.46 19.09 0.09
CA LEU A 324 -14.22 20.17 1.05
C LEU A 324 -13.74 19.66 2.41
N TYR A 325 -14.31 18.54 2.88
CA TYR A 325 -13.88 17.89 4.11
C TYR A 325 -12.40 17.53 4.05
N PHE A 326 -11.97 16.82 3.03
CA PHE A 326 -10.58 16.40 2.91
C PHE A 326 -9.62 17.56 2.60
N GLY A 327 -10.07 18.55 1.80
CA GLY A 327 -9.23 19.66 1.37
C GLY A 327 -9.02 20.74 2.46
N ARG A 328 -10.05 21.03 3.24
CA ARG A 328 -10.03 22.14 4.20
C ARG A 328 -10.32 21.74 5.65
N MET A 329 -11.38 20.97 5.87
CA MET A 329 -11.86 20.72 7.24
C MET A 329 -10.97 19.72 7.98
N ARG A 330 -10.59 18.62 7.34
CA ARG A 330 -9.74 17.58 7.93
C ARG A 330 -8.38 18.08 8.40
N PRO A 331 -7.62 18.87 7.62
CA PRO A 331 -6.37 19.44 8.10
C PRO A 331 -6.55 20.31 9.34
N ALA A 332 -7.57 21.16 9.37
CA ALA A 332 -7.88 22.03 10.52
C ALA A 332 -8.22 21.21 11.77
N ILE A 333 -9.04 20.16 11.64
CA ILE A 333 -9.41 19.27 12.75
C ILE A 333 -8.17 18.53 13.29
N VAL A 334 -7.27 18.08 12.41
CA VAL A 334 -6.02 17.39 12.81
C VAL A 334 -5.08 18.36 13.53
N GLN A 335 -4.96 19.58 13.03
CA GLN A 335 -4.12 20.60 13.64
C GLN A 335 -4.64 21.02 15.03
N ALA A 336 -5.94 21.24 15.18
CA ALA A 336 -6.57 21.53 16.45
C ALA A 336 -6.33 20.41 17.48
N ALA A 337 -6.53 19.15 17.08
CA ALA A 337 -6.26 18.00 17.94
C ALA A 337 -4.78 17.87 18.37
N SER A 338 -3.83 18.35 17.56
CA SER A 338 -2.40 18.32 17.89
C SER A 338 -2.01 19.44 18.86
N GLN A 339 -2.68 20.58 18.82
CA GLN A 339 -2.44 21.68 19.72
C GLN A 339 -2.93 21.39 21.16
N ASP A 340 -4.09 20.73 21.29
CA ASP A 340 -4.62 20.30 22.58
C ASP A 340 -3.82 19.17 23.25
N ALA A 341 -3.02 18.42 22.47
CA ALA A 341 -2.19 17.33 22.98
C ALA A 341 -0.83 17.79 23.54
N VAL A 342 -0.44 19.05 23.36
CA VAL A 342 0.75 19.64 24.01
C VAL A 342 0.33 20.08 25.40
N PRO A 343 0.77 19.40 26.50
CA PRO A 343 0.52 19.91 27.83
C PRO A 343 1.15 21.30 27.93
N ALA A 344 0.37 22.28 28.40
CA ALA A 344 0.88 23.61 28.73
C ALA A 344 2.10 23.39 29.64
N SER A 345 3.29 23.68 29.12
CA SER A 345 4.50 23.68 29.94
C SER A 345 4.22 24.65 31.10
N GLU A 346 4.08 24.11 32.31
CA GLU A 346 4.02 24.93 33.50
C GLU A 346 5.18 25.92 33.44
N PRO A 347 4.94 27.23 33.63
CA PRO A 347 6.02 28.17 33.71
C PRO A 347 6.89 27.74 34.88
N PHE A 348 8.15 27.44 34.58
CA PHE A 348 9.20 27.16 35.55
C PHE A 348 9.16 28.24 36.65
N ARG A 349 8.57 27.91 37.83
CA ARG A 349 8.65 28.76 39.01
C ARG A 349 10.10 28.80 39.46
N ALA A 350 10.79 29.79 38.96
CA ALA A 350 12.08 30.17 39.52
C ALA A 350 11.90 30.67 40.97
N GLY A 351 12.58 29.99 41.88
CA GLY A 351 12.99 30.62 43.14
C GLY A 351 12.09 30.38 44.34
N SER A 352 12.35 29.34 45.10
CA SER A 352 12.35 29.43 46.56
C SER A 352 13.81 29.40 47.05
N PRO A 353 14.25 30.41 47.85
CA PRO A 353 15.61 30.41 48.36
C PRO A 353 15.76 29.31 49.42
N VAL A 354 16.81 28.52 49.28
CA VAL A 354 17.28 27.60 50.30
C VAL A 354 17.64 28.37 51.55
N SER A 355 16.85 28.26 52.61
CA SER A 355 17.17 28.72 53.94
C SER A 355 18.27 27.85 54.52
N THR A 356 19.50 28.31 54.51
CA THR A 356 20.59 27.86 55.37
C THR A 356 20.24 28.19 56.83
N ARG A 357 20.00 27.16 57.65
CA ARG A 357 20.17 27.23 59.09
C ARG A 357 21.28 26.28 59.51
N VAL A 358 22.17 26.89 60.23
CA VAL A 358 23.32 26.45 61.03
C VAL A 358 23.13 25.13 61.75
#